data_8f18db08d56b52bd82f589751c768658
#
_entry.id   8f18db08d56b52bd82f589751c768658
#
_cell.length_a   1.000
_cell.length_b   1.000
_cell.length_c   1.000
_cell.angle_alpha   90.00
_cell.angle_beta   90.00
_cell.angle_gamma   90.00
#
_symmetry.space_group_name_H-M   'P 1'
#
loop_
_entity.id
_entity.type
_entity.pdbx_description
1 polymer ?
#
loop_
_entity_poly.entity_id
_entity_poly.type
_entity_poly.pdbx_seq_one_letter_code
_entity_poly.pdbx_strand_id
1 'polypeptide(L)'
;MARSVGVTSRGIRLPIIKQGDDLGKIVVDSLLEAKNNEGFEFHDKDVVCITESIVARSQGNYATVDNIAEDIKNKFPSGEFGVIFPILSRNRFSILLKGFARGAKKIFLMLSYPSDEVGNALLTWDEVDEKGVNPYSDVLSLKQYRDLFGTKKHEFTGVDYIDYYVELIKGEGCDVEVVFANQAKAILNYTKNVLTCDIHTRARSKRILKALGGEIVLGMDDILTASVNGSGYNAKYGLLGSNKSTDEKVKLFPRDAQGLVEGVAKSLKEKTGKNIEVMVYGDGAFKDPQGKIWELADPVVSPFHTEGLKGTPNELKLKYLADN
;
A
#
# COMPACT_ATOMS: atom_id res chain seq x y z
N MET A 1 27.86 -15.47 -30.44
CA MET A 1 28.52 -15.27 -29.12
C MET A 1 27.44 -15.18 -28.08
N ALA A 2 27.58 -15.93 -26.99
CA ALA A 2 26.67 -15.82 -25.85
C ALA A 2 26.78 -14.38 -25.28
N ARG A 3 25.62 -13.81 -24.91
CA ARG A 3 25.60 -12.52 -24.25
C ARG A 3 26.28 -12.63 -22.87
N SER A 4 27.30 -11.85 -22.62
CA SER A 4 27.98 -11.78 -21.32
C SER A 4 27.29 -10.83 -20.33
N VAL A 5 26.35 -10.01 -20.82
CA VAL A 5 25.56 -9.08 -20.00
C VAL A 5 24.07 -9.42 -20.16
N GLY A 6 23.39 -9.58 -19.03
CA GLY A 6 21.95 -9.84 -18.98
C GLY A 6 21.09 -8.60 -19.24
N VAL A 7 19.97 -8.49 -18.55
CA VAL A 7 19.06 -7.33 -18.63
C VAL A 7 19.76 -6.10 -18.04
N THR A 8 19.67 -4.96 -18.76
CA THR A 8 20.13 -3.67 -18.28
C THR A 8 18.91 -2.84 -17.84
N SER A 9 18.92 -2.31 -16.63
CA SER A 9 17.92 -1.36 -16.14
C SER A 9 18.52 0.04 -16.09
N ARG A 10 17.77 1.04 -16.57
CA ARG A 10 18.16 2.46 -16.58
C ARG A 10 17.10 3.31 -15.90
N GLY A 11 17.52 4.07 -14.89
CA GLY A 11 16.68 5.10 -14.29
C GLY A 11 16.66 6.36 -15.15
N ILE A 12 15.51 6.70 -15.71
CA ILE A 12 15.36 7.91 -16.55
C ILE A 12 14.88 9.08 -15.68
N ARG A 13 15.59 10.19 -15.73
CA ARG A 13 15.23 11.42 -15.04
C ARG A 13 14.12 12.12 -15.80
N LEU A 14 13.08 12.52 -15.08
CA LEU A 14 11.96 13.32 -15.57
C LEU A 14 11.96 14.70 -14.91
N PRO A 15 11.35 15.72 -15.53
CA PRO A 15 11.05 16.96 -14.83
C PRO A 15 10.10 16.71 -13.65
N ILE A 16 9.92 17.73 -12.81
CA ILE A 16 8.93 17.65 -11.71
C ILE A 16 7.53 17.58 -12.32
N ILE A 17 6.87 16.45 -12.12
CA ILE A 17 5.50 16.22 -12.62
C ILE A 17 4.50 16.97 -11.74
N LYS A 18 3.59 17.70 -12.37
CA LYS A 18 2.49 18.44 -11.74
C LYS A 18 1.14 17.87 -12.19
N GLN A 19 0.11 18.20 -11.43
CA GLN A 19 -1.27 17.89 -11.83
C GLN A 19 -1.60 18.57 -13.17
N GLY A 20 -2.16 17.77 -14.10
CA GLY A 20 -2.55 18.23 -15.43
C GLY A 20 -1.45 18.15 -16.49
N ASP A 21 -0.22 17.76 -16.12
CA ASP A 21 0.84 17.55 -17.09
C ASP A 21 0.51 16.40 -18.04
N ASP A 22 0.89 16.56 -19.32
CA ASP A 22 0.88 15.47 -20.31
C ASP A 22 2.02 14.47 -20.01
N LEU A 23 1.76 13.56 -19.11
CA LEU A 23 2.74 12.59 -18.66
C LEU A 23 3.23 11.69 -19.82
N GLY A 24 2.34 11.33 -20.74
CA GLY A 24 2.72 10.49 -21.89
C GLY A 24 3.78 11.15 -22.75
N LYS A 25 3.56 12.41 -23.08
CA LYS A 25 4.53 13.22 -23.84
C LYS A 25 5.84 13.39 -23.06
N ILE A 26 5.79 13.73 -21.79
CA ILE A 26 6.98 13.92 -20.96
C ILE A 26 7.81 12.64 -20.88
N VAL A 27 7.19 11.48 -20.67
CA VAL A 27 7.90 10.19 -20.62
C VAL A 27 8.60 9.91 -21.96
N VAL A 28 7.89 10.06 -23.06
CA VAL A 28 8.46 9.79 -24.41
C VAL A 28 9.62 10.74 -24.72
N ASP A 29 9.45 12.03 -24.49
CA ASP A 29 10.50 13.02 -24.78
C ASP A 29 11.74 12.80 -23.91
N SER A 30 11.56 12.51 -22.60
CA SER A 30 12.68 12.22 -21.70
C SER A 30 13.42 10.92 -22.06
N LEU A 31 12.71 9.90 -22.54
CA LEU A 31 13.34 8.66 -23.03
C LEU A 31 14.18 8.90 -24.28
N LEU A 32 13.69 9.69 -25.23
CA LEU A 32 14.42 10.04 -26.46
C LEU A 32 15.62 10.92 -26.17
N GLU A 33 15.47 11.89 -25.26
CA GLU A 33 16.59 12.72 -24.81
C GLU A 33 17.66 11.87 -24.11
N ALA A 34 17.29 10.98 -23.21
CA ALA A 34 18.22 10.08 -22.54
C ALA A 34 18.94 9.17 -23.52
N LYS A 35 18.23 8.62 -24.53
CA LYS A 35 18.84 7.85 -25.60
C LYS A 35 19.96 8.65 -26.32
N ASN A 36 19.66 9.88 -26.68
CA ASN A 36 20.59 10.72 -27.43
C ASN A 36 21.80 11.13 -26.58
N ASN A 37 21.59 11.44 -25.30
CA ASN A 37 22.65 11.91 -24.41
C ASN A 37 23.56 10.78 -23.93
N GLU A 38 23.02 9.58 -23.70
CA GLU A 38 23.74 8.45 -23.12
C GLU A 38 24.13 7.39 -24.16
N GLY A 39 23.71 7.53 -25.41
CA GLY A 39 24.17 6.69 -26.54
C GLY A 39 23.66 5.24 -26.48
N PHE A 40 22.53 4.97 -25.83
CA PHE A 40 21.94 3.63 -25.89
C PHE A 40 20.88 3.51 -26.98
N GLU A 41 20.59 2.29 -27.41
CA GLU A 41 19.59 2.02 -28.43
C GLU A 41 18.38 1.31 -27.83
N PHE A 42 17.21 1.62 -28.38
CA PHE A 42 15.98 0.85 -28.09
C PHE A 42 15.92 -0.42 -28.93
N HIS A 43 15.41 -1.47 -28.32
CA HIS A 43 15.19 -2.77 -28.97
C HIS A 43 13.73 -3.18 -28.89
N ASP A 44 13.30 -4.06 -29.79
CA ASP A 44 12.00 -4.69 -29.66
C ASP A 44 11.93 -5.49 -28.33
N LYS A 45 10.80 -5.40 -27.65
CA LYS A 45 10.56 -5.98 -26.32
C LYS A 45 11.30 -5.33 -25.16
N ASP A 46 11.93 -4.17 -25.34
CA ASP A 46 12.30 -3.34 -24.21
C ASP A 46 11.04 -2.97 -23.41
N VAL A 47 11.18 -2.77 -22.12
CA VAL A 47 10.06 -2.44 -21.23
C VAL A 47 10.27 -1.07 -20.59
N VAL A 48 9.31 -0.18 -20.76
CA VAL A 48 9.24 1.09 -20.03
C VAL A 48 8.36 0.93 -18.81
N CYS A 49 8.94 1.13 -17.63
CA CYS A 49 8.23 1.04 -16.36
C CYS A 49 7.98 2.45 -15.81
N ILE A 50 6.70 2.84 -15.68
CA ILE A 50 6.29 4.13 -15.14
C ILE A 50 5.80 3.91 -13.71
N THR A 51 6.39 4.60 -12.73
CA THR A 51 5.92 4.46 -11.34
C THR A 51 4.51 5.04 -11.16
N GLU A 52 3.67 4.32 -10.42
CA GLU A 52 2.30 4.75 -10.09
C GLU A 52 2.26 6.17 -9.50
N SER A 53 3.32 6.54 -8.80
CA SER A 53 3.44 7.79 -8.08
C SER A 53 3.32 9.01 -9.00
N ILE A 54 4.03 9.03 -10.13
CA ILE A 54 3.96 10.15 -11.07
C ILE A 54 2.65 10.14 -11.86
N VAL A 55 2.09 8.97 -12.11
CA VAL A 55 0.77 8.83 -12.77
C VAL A 55 -0.33 9.43 -11.90
N ALA A 56 -0.40 9.02 -10.64
CA ALA A 56 -1.37 9.57 -9.69
C ALA A 56 -1.18 11.08 -9.50
N ARG A 57 0.08 11.55 -9.53
CA ARG A 57 0.42 12.97 -9.40
C ARG A 57 -0.08 13.79 -10.59
N SER A 58 0.16 13.33 -11.81
CA SER A 58 -0.34 13.99 -13.02
C SER A 58 -1.86 14.03 -13.07
N GLN A 59 -2.52 12.99 -12.58
CA GLN A 59 -3.98 12.92 -12.45
C GLN A 59 -4.55 13.79 -11.32
N GLY A 60 -3.71 14.32 -10.42
CA GLY A 60 -4.17 14.99 -9.21
C GLY A 60 -4.98 14.07 -8.29
N ASN A 61 -4.67 12.76 -8.28
CA ASN A 61 -5.47 11.78 -7.55
C ASN A 61 -5.11 11.75 -6.06
N TYR A 62 -5.62 12.73 -5.34
CA TYR A 62 -5.39 12.94 -3.91
C TYR A 62 -6.70 12.98 -3.14
N ALA A 63 -6.63 12.61 -1.85
CA ALA A 63 -7.70 12.82 -0.89
C ALA A 63 -7.13 13.44 0.39
N THR A 64 -7.95 14.21 1.10
CA THR A 64 -7.61 14.71 2.43
C THR A 64 -8.02 13.71 3.51
N VAL A 65 -7.49 13.88 4.71
CA VAL A 65 -7.93 13.14 5.89
C VAL A 65 -9.43 13.33 6.12
N ASP A 66 -9.98 14.53 5.87
CA ASP A 66 -11.41 14.81 5.99
C ASP A 66 -12.26 14.06 4.95
N ASN A 67 -11.76 13.88 3.72
CA ASN A 67 -12.45 13.07 2.72
C ASN A 67 -12.56 11.60 3.16
N ILE A 68 -11.48 11.07 3.74
CA ILE A 68 -11.48 9.72 4.32
C ILE A 68 -12.47 9.64 5.48
N ALA A 69 -12.43 10.62 6.39
CA ALA A 69 -13.32 10.67 7.55
C ALA A 69 -14.79 10.71 7.15
N GLU A 70 -15.14 11.47 6.12
CA GLU A 70 -16.50 11.55 5.62
C GLU A 70 -16.98 10.22 5.02
N ASP A 71 -16.12 9.56 4.24
CA ASP A 71 -16.46 8.25 3.68
C ASP A 71 -16.61 7.17 4.77
N ILE A 72 -15.80 7.23 5.82
CA ILE A 72 -15.90 6.36 6.99
C ILE A 72 -17.23 6.59 7.73
N LYS A 73 -17.62 7.84 7.98
CA LYS A 73 -18.91 8.16 8.62
C LYS A 73 -20.09 7.59 7.84
N ASN A 74 -20.05 7.71 6.51
CA ASN A 74 -21.10 7.19 5.64
C ASN A 74 -21.18 5.66 5.67
N LYS A 75 -20.04 4.98 5.77
CA LYS A 75 -19.93 3.51 5.73
C LYS A 75 -20.10 2.84 7.08
N PHE A 76 -19.77 3.54 8.17
CA PHE A 76 -19.92 3.08 9.54
C PHE A 76 -20.78 4.05 10.36
N PRO A 77 -22.10 4.10 10.13
CA PRO A 77 -22.98 5.14 10.70
C PRO A 77 -23.08 5.08 12.24
N SER A 78 -22.78 3.96 12.88
CA SER A 78 -22.67 3.89 14.35
C SER A 78 -21.51 4.73 14.91
N GLY A 79 -20.48 4.94 14.08
CA GLY A 79 -19.21 5.54 14.47
C GLY A 79 -18.29 4.60 15.26
N GLU A 80 -18.67 3.33 15.41
CA GLU A 80 -17.88 2.32 16.14
C GLU A 80 -17.58 1.12 15.24
N PHE A 81 -16.30 0.78 15.09
CA PHE A 81 -15.88 -0.36 14.28
C PHE A 81 -14.48 -0.87 14.66
N GLY A 82 -14.22 -2.12 14.27
CA GLY A 82 -12.90 -2.72 14.38
C GLY A 82 -12.00 -2.33 13.19
N VAL A 83 -10.78 -1.97 13.47
CA VAL A 83 -9.69 -1.84 12.48
C VAL A 83 -8.75 -3.00 12.72
N ILE A 84 -8.66 -3.93 11.77
CA ILE A 84 -7.89 -5.16 11.99
C ILE A 84 -6.72 -5.30 11.02
N PHE A 85 -5.64 -5.82 11.55
CA PHE A 85 -4.42 -6.20 10.84
C PHE A 85 -3.79 -5.10 10.00
N PRO A 86 -3.69 -3.87 10.53
CA PRO A 86 -2.94 -2.84 9.84
C PRO A 86 -1.44 -3.14 9.84
N ILE A 87 -0.76 -2.68 8.80
CA ILE A 87 0.70 -2.64 8.82
C ILE A 87 1.20 -1.56 9.78
N LEU A 88 2.35 -1.80 10.41
CA LEU A 88 2.99 -0.84 11.32
C LEU A 88 3.84 0.14 10.52
N SER A 89 3.23 1.24 10.04
CA SER A 89 3.91 2.19 9.17
C SER A 89 3.50 3.64 9.45
N ARG A 90 4.50 4.52 9.63
CA ARG A 90 4.29 5.98 9.78
C ARG A 90 4.05 6.69 8.45
N ASN A 91 4.51 6.11 7.35
CA ASN A 91 4.47 6.75 6.04
C ASN A 91 3.29 6.28 5.18
N ARG A 92 2.64 5.20 5.57
CA ARG A 92 1.54 4.58 4.81
C ARG A 92 0.26 4.49 5.61
N PHE A 93 0.22 3.68 6.66
CA PHE A 93 -1.01 3.40 7.37
C PHE A 93 -1.42 4.53 8.34
N SER A 94 -0.49 5.19 9.02
CA SER A 94 -0.83 6.20 10.04
C SER A 94 -1.72 7.33 9.51
N ILE A 95 -1.51 7.81 8.29
CA ILE A 95 -2.34 8.86 7.70
C ILE A 95 -3.75 8.37 7.39
N LEU A 96 -3.92 7.10 7.03
CA LEU A 96 -5.23 6.47 6.82
C LEU A 96 -5.95 6.30 8.15
N LEU A 97 -5.23 5.80 9.17
CA LEU A 97 -5.75 5.65 10.52
C LEU A 97 -6.22 6.98 11.12
N LYS A 98 -5.51 8.08 10.81
CA LYS A 98 -5.93 9.43 11.17
C LYS A 98 -7.30 9.76 10.58
N GLY A 99 -7.52 9.45 9.29
CA GLY A 99 -8.82 9.63 8.62
C GLY A 99 -9.90 8.74 9.22
N PHE A 100 -9.58 7.48 9.53
CA PHE A 100 -10.52 6.57 10.18
C PHE A 100 -10.94 7.08 11.56
N ALA A 101 -9.98 7.53 12.37
CA ALA A 101 -10.23 8.06 13.70
C ALA A 101 -11.06 9.35 13.67
N ARG A 102 -10.76 10.30 12.75
CA ARG A 102 -11.54 11.54 12.58
C ARG A 102 -13.00 11.25 12.17
N GLY A 103 -13.25 10.14 11.49
CA GLY A 103 -14.58 9.69 11.09
C GLY A 103 -15.31 8.84 12.12
N ALA A 104 -14.66 8.46 13.23
CA ALA A 104 -15.15 7.51 14.21
C ALA A 104 -15.41 8.15 15.59
N LYS A 105 -16.20 7.45 16.42
CA LYS A 105 -16.35 7.71 17.86
C LYS A 105 -15.46 6.77 18.66
N LYS A 106 -15.40 5.50 18.25
CA LYS A 106 -14.56 4.47 18.89
C LYS A 106 -14.00 3.49 17.86
N ILE A 107 -12.73 3.18 18.00
CA ILE A 107 -12.02 2.15 17.21
C ILE A 107 -11.58 1.02 18.13
N PHE A 108 -11.91 -0.22 17.76
CA PHE A 108 -11.29 -1.43 18.30
C PHE A 108 -10.11 -1.77 17.39
N LEU A 109 -8.90 -1.40 17.80
CA LEU A 109 -7.70 -1.60 17.02
C LEU A 109 -7.11 -2.98 17.30
N MET A 110 -7.22 -3.91 16.36
CA MET A 110 -6.67 -5.24 16.49
C MET A 110 -5.36 -5.37 15.69
N LEU A 111 -4.26 -5.53 16.41
CA LEU A 111 -2.92 -5.69 15.87
C LEU A 111 -2.52 -7.16 15.82
N SER A 112 -1.83 -7.55 14.76
CA SER A 112 -1.14 -8.85 14.69
C SER A 112 0.10 -8.85 15.56
N TYR A 113 0.46 -10.02 16.10
CA TYR A 113 1.70 -10.24 16.84
C TYR A 113 2.24 -11.65 16.57
N PRO A 114 3.55 -11.90 16.60
CA PRO A 114 4.60 -10.99 16.98
C PRO A 114 4.89 -9.88 15.96
N SER A 115 4.41 -10.00 14.70
CA SER A 115 4.62 -9.02 13.65
C SER A 115 3.37 -8.82 12.79
N ASP A 116 3.35 -7.75 11.99
CA ASP A 116 2.37 -7.57 10.93
C ASP A 116 2.67 -8.49 9.73
N GLU A 117 1.81 -8.48 8.71
CA GLU A 117 1.92 -9.36 7.54
C GLU A 117 3.12 -9.05 6.62
N VAL A 118 3.77 -7.90 6.78
CA VAL A 118 4.97 -7.51 6.01
C VAL A 118 6.25 -7.57 6.85
N GLY A 119 6.16 -8.11 8.07
CA GLY A 119 7.31 -8.43 8.91
C GLY A 119 7.75 -7.31 9.85
N ASN A 120 6.99 -6.21 10.02
CA ASN A 120 7.28 -5.25 11.07
C ASN A 120 6.92 -5.84 12.43
N ALA A 121 7.93 -6.09 13.25
CA ALA A 121 7.78 -6.81 14.51
C ALA A 121 7.40 -5.88 15.67
N LEU A 122 6.43 -6.32 16.48
CA LEU A 122 6.16 -5.82 17.82
C LEU A 122 6.96 -6.59 18.87
N LEU A 123 7.24 -7.88 18.60
CA LEU A 123 7.94 -8.81 19.49
C LEU A 123 8.80 -9.74 18.63
N THR A 124 9.82 -10.33 19.25
CA THR A 124 10.53 -11.48 18.69
C THR A 124 9.77 -12.78 19.00
N TRP A 125 10.05 -13.85 18.26
CA TRP A 125 9.51 -15.17 18.56
C TRP A 125 10.01 -15.70 19.89
N ASP A 126 11.28 -15.47 20.24
CA ASP A 126 11.87 -15.89 21.51
C ASP A 126 11.10 -15.27 22.69
N GLU A 127 10.74 -13.98 22.63
CA GLU A 127 9.95 -13.33 23.67
C GLU A 127 8.54 -13.96 23.84
N VAL A 128 7.92 -14.34 22.73
CA VAL A 128 6.62 -15.00 22.73
C VAL A 128 6.72 -16.38 23.39
N ASP A 129 7.75 -17.16 23.00
CA ASP A 129 7.98 -18.51 23.51
C ASP A 129 8.35 -18.48 25.00
N GLU A 130 9.20 -17.57 25.46
CA GLU A 130 9.55 -17.39 26.88
C GLU A 130 8.34 -17.09 27.76
N LYS A 131 7.34 -16.38 27.24
CA LYS A 131 6.11 -16.06 27.98
C LYS A 131 5.03 -17.13 27.85
N GLY A 132 5.25 -18.18 27.06
CA GLY A 132 4.30 -19.25 26.85
C GLY A 132 3.00 -18.81 26.18
N VAL A 133 3.06 -17.74 25.36
CA VAL A 133 1.91 -17.21 24.61
C VAL A 133 1.82 -17.91 23.26
N ASN A 134 0.61 -18.30 22.87
CA ASN A 134 0.36 -18.90 21.57
C ASN A 134 -0.28 -17.89 20.60
N PRO A 135 0.47 -17.28 19.67
CA PRO A 135 -0.06 -16.29 18.72
C PRO A 135 -1.17 -16.83 17.81
N TYR A 136 -1.27 -18.15 17.65
CA TYR A 136 -2.31 -18.75 16.80
C TYR A 136 -3.69 -18.83 17.48
N SER A 137 -3.73 -18.77 18.81
CA SER A 137 -4.98 -18.93 19.57
C SER A 137 -5.26 -17.78 20.54
N ASP A 138 -4.23 -17.18 21.10
CA ASP A 138 -4.38 -16.28 22.23
C ASP A 138 -4.79 -14.88 21.77
N VAL A 139 -5.68 -14.28 22.52
CA VAL A 139 -6.16 -12.90 22.35
C VAL A 139 -5.77 -12.13 23.61
N LEU A 140 -4.99 -11.06 23.41
CA LEU A 140 -4.50 -10.24 24.51
C LEU A 140 -5.11 -8.84 24.47
N SER A 141 -5.55 -8.34 25.62
CA SER A 141 -5.82 -6.92 25.80
C SER A 141 -4.52 -6.13 25.87
N LEU A 142 -4.59 -4.80 25.71
CA LEU A 142 -3.42 -3.94 25.89
C LEU A 142 -2.75 -4.13 27.24
N LYS A 143 -3.57 -4.26 28.31
CA LYS A 143 -3.04 -4.49 29.65
C LYS A 143 -2.26 -5.81 29.73
N GLN A 144 -2.84 -6.91 29.28
CA GLN A 144 -2.18 -8.22 29.27
C GLN A 144 -0.89 -8.20 28.44
N TYR A 145 -0.92 -7.57 27.28
CA TYR A 145 0.28 -7.41 26.43
C TYR A 145 1.38 -6.65 27.17
N ARG A 146 1.04 -5.50 27.81
CA ARG A 146 2.01 -4.68 28.55
C ARG A 146 2.52 -5.38 29.83
N ASP A 147 1.68 -6.13 30.50
CA ASP A 147 2.08 -6.91 31.69
C ASP A 147 3.08 -8.02 31.31
N LEU A 148 2.94 -8.64 30.15
CA LEU A 148 3.80 -9.72 29.66
C LEU A 148 5.10 -9.21 29.04
N PHE A 149 5.04 -8.18 28.21
CA PHE A 149 6.11 -7.77 27.32
C PHE A 149 6.64 -6.35 27.57
N GLY A 150 5.95 -5.55 28.40
CA GLY A 150 6.31 -4.17 28.65
C GLY A 150 6.13 -3.25 27.43
N THR A 151 6.88 -2.14 27.44
CA THR A 151 6.93 -1.21 26.29
C THR A 151 7.97 -1.68 25.29
N LYS A 152 7.57 -1.84 24.05
CA LYS A 152 8.45 -2.34 22.98
C LYS A 152 8.61 -1.27 21.90
N LYS A 153 9.84 -0.94 21.61
CA LYS A 153 10.20 -0.02 20.53
C LYS A 153 10.70 -0.81 19.34
N HIS A 154 10.19 -0.50 18.18
CA HIS A 154 10.66 -1.06 16.93
C HIS A 154 12.17 -0.80 16.78
N GLU A 155 12.93 -1.85 16.52
CA GLU A 155 14.40 -1.85 16.57
C GLU A 155 15.04 -0.72 15.75
N PHE A 156 14.59 -0.51 14.53
CA PHE A 156 15.19 0.45 13.60
C PHE A 156 14.61 1.87 13.71
N THR A 157 13.32 2.00 14.09
CA THR A 157 12.65 3.30 14.10
C THR A 157 12.61 3.95 15.48
N GLY A 158 12.82 3.15 16.53
CA GLY A 158 12.70 3.59 17.93
C GLY A 158 11.28 3.94 18.37
N VAL A 159 10.26 3.60 17.56
CA VAL A 159 8.84 3.90 17.81
C VAL A 159 8.18 2.74 18.51
N ASP A 160 7.44 3.00 19.59
CA ASP A 160 6.39 2.10 20.03
C ASP A 160 5.15 2.33 19.17
N TYR A 161 4.88 1.43 18.24
CA TYR A 161 3.75 1.58 17.32
C TYR A 161 2.39 1.47 18.00
N ILE A 162 2.32 0.81 19.14
CA ILE A 162 1.07 0.70 19.90
C ILE A 162 0.72 2.06 20.46
N ASP A 163 1.65 2.69 21.20
CA ASP A 163 1.43 4.01 21.78
C ASP A 163 1.23 5.06 20.67
N TYR A 164 2.03 4.99 19.61
CA TYR A 164 1.91 5.88 18.46
C TYR A 164 0.51 5.85 17.82
N TYR A 165 -0.05 4.66 17.60
CA TYR A 165 -1.40 4.55 17.02
C TYR A 165 -2.49 4.96 18.01
N VAL A 166 -2.33 4.64 19.29
CA VAL A 166 -3.25 5.07 20.35
C VAL A 166 -3.28 6.60 20.46
N GLU A 167 -2.11 7.23 20.51
CA GLU A 167 -1.99 8.71 20.57
C GLU A 167 -2.58 9.37 19.34
N LEU A 168 -2.34 8.81 18.16
CA LEU A 168 -2.89 9.32 16.91
C LEU A 168 -4.42 9.25 16.90
N ILE A 169 -5.02 8.12 17.30
CA ILE A 169 -6.49 7.96 17.35
C ILE A 169 -7.10 8.92 18.37
N LYS A 170 -6.54 9.00 19.56
CA LYS A 170 -7.01 9.91 20.62
C LYS A 170 -6.83 11.39 20.24
N GLY A 171 -5.77 11.72 19.51
CA GLY A 171 -5.52 13.06 18.99
C GLY A 171 -6.59 13.58 18.03
N GLU A 172 -7.33 12.67 17.38
CA GLU A 172 -8.48 12.99 16.53
C GLU A 172 -9.83 12.98 17.29
N GLY A 173 -9.80 12.85 18.63
CA GLY A 173 -11.00 12.84 19.49
C GLY A 173 -11.77 11.51 19.46
N CYS A 174 -11.14 10.43 19.03
CA CYS A 174 -11.74 9.11 18.93
C CYS A 174 -11.28 8.22 20.09
N ASP A 175 -12.19 7.46 20.69
CA ASP A 175 -11.86 6.44 21.68
C ASP A 175 -11.19 5.23 21.01
N VAL A 176 -10.28 4.57 21.73
CA VAL A 176 -9.58 3.38 21.23
C VAL A 176 -9.44 2.30 22.27
N GLU A 177 -9.70 1.07 21.84
CA GLU A 177 -9.42 -0.14 22.59
C GLU A 177 -8.51 -1.05 21.75
N VAL A 178 -7.34 -1.42 22.31
CA VAL A 178 -6.33 -2.20 21.57
C VAL A 178 -6.45 -3.68 21.95
N VAL A 179 -6.45 -4.51 20.92
CA VAL A 179 -6.51 -5.98 21.01
C VAL A 179 -5.36 -6.57 20.19
N PHE A 180 -4.76 -7.64 20.66
CA PHE A 180 -3.75 -8.41 19.94
C PHE A 180 -4.30 -9.79 19.61
N ALA A 181 -4.37 -10.13 18.34
CA ALA A 181 -4.84 -11.44 17.89
C ALA A 181 -4.42 -11.66 16.42
N ASN A 182 -4.27 -12.92 16.02
CA ASN A 182 -3.97 -13.29 14.63
C ASN A 182 -5.15 -13.99 13.94
N GLN A 183 -6.28 -14.10 14.59
CA GLN A 183 -7.50 -14.63 13.98
C GLN A 183 -8.54 -13.52 13.84
N ALA A 184 -8.93 -13.23 12.59
CA ALA A 184 -9.88 -12.16 12.28
C ALA A 184 -11.17 -12.24 13.10
N LYS A 185 -11.65 -13.47 13.42
CA LYS A 185 -12.86 -13.68 14.22
C LYS A 185 -12.81 -13.06 15.62
N ALA A 186 -11.62 -12.84 16.18
CA ALA A 186 -11.46 -12.31 17.53
C ALA A 186 -12.11 -10.93 17.70
N ILE A 187 -12.11 -10.11 16.64
CA ILE A 187 -12.71 -8.76 16.66
C ILE A 187 -14.23 -8.81 16.89
N LEU A 188 -14.89 -9.90 16.51
CA LEU A 188 -16.35 -10.05 16.64
C LEU A 188 -16.82 -10.12 18.12
N ASN A 189 -15.89 -10.33 19.07
CA ASN A 189 -16.18 -10.21 20.51
C ASN A 189 -16.33 -8.74 20.95
N TYR A 190 -15.93 -7.78 20.12
CA TYR A 190 -15.93 -6.35 20.42
C TYR A 190 -16.93 -5.59 19.56
N THR A 191 -16.99 -5.90 18.27
CA THR A 191 -17.88 -5.24 17.31
C THR A 191 -18.16 -6.15 16.10
N LYS A 192 -19.32 -5.96 15.47
CA LYS A 192 -19.68 -6.63 14.22
C LYS A 192 -19.39 -5.77 12.98
N ASN A 193 -18.99 -4.52 13.18
CA ASN A 193 -18.60 -3.60 12.11
C ASN A 193 -17.08 -3.60 11.99
N VAL A 194 -16.51 -4.01 10.86
CA VAL A 194 -15.08 -4.25 10.74
C VAL A 194 -14.53 -3.68 9.44
N LEU A 195 -13.44 -2.92 9.55
CA LEU A 195 -12.57 -2.51 8.45
C LEU A 195 -11.32 -3.38 8.47
N THR A 196 -11.16 -4.23 7.47
CA THR A 196 -9.96 -5.06 7.28
C THR A 196 -8.87 -4.25 6.59
N CYS A 197 -7.69 -4.18 7.21
CA CYS A 197 -6.57 -3.39 6.73
C CYS A 197 -5.37 -4.24 6.29
N ASP A 198 -5.50 -5.56 6.39
CA ASP A 198 -4.55 -6.50 5.82
C ASP A 198 -4.50 -6.38 4.29
N ILE A 199 -3.31 -6.47 3.73
CA ILE A 199 -3.07 -6.20 2.30
C ILE A 199 -3.26 -7.46 1.47
N HIS A 200 -2.63 -8.56 1.87
CA HIS A 200 -2.64 -9.82 1.11
C HIS A 200 -3.78 -10.75 1.50
N THR A 201 -4.18 -10.75 2.77
CA THR A 201 -5.18 -11.70 3.31
C THR A 201 -6.56 -11.11 3.42
N ARG A 202 -6.77 -9.86 3.06
CA ARG A 202 -8.01 -9.08 3.18
C ARG A 202 -9.26 -9.81 2.67
N ALA A 203 -9.19 -10.40 1.47
CA ALA A 203 -10.33 -11.14 0.90
C ALA A 203 -10.73 -12.34 1.78
N ARG A 204 -9.75 -13.02 2.39
CA ARG A 204 -9.96 -14.12 3.33
C ARG A 204 -10.58 -13.59 4.63
N SER A 205 -10.04 -12.52 5.19
CA SER A 205 -10.51 -11.89 6.42
C SER A 205 -11.96 -11.43 6.27
N LYS A 206 -12.31 -10.71 5.18
CA LYS A 206 -13.69 -10.30 4.86
C LYS A 206 -14.63 -11.51 4.78
N ARG A 207 -14.23 -12.60 4.11
CA ARG A 207 -15.06 -13.81 3.98
C ARG A 207 -15.32 -14.47 5.33
N ILE A 208 -14.28 -14.61 6.18
CA ILE A 208 -14.41 -15.20 7.52
C ILE A 208 -15.35 -14.39 8.38
N LEU A 209 -15.15 -13.08 8.45
CA LEU A 209 -15.96 -12.19 9.27
C LEU A 209 -17.44 -12.19 8.84
N LYS A 210 -17.72 -12.13 7.55
CA LYS A 210 -19.09 -12.23 7.01
C LYS A 210 -19.75 -13.56 7.37
N ALA A 211 -19.01 -14.67 7.22
CA ALA A 211 -19.53 -16.01 7.56
C ALA A 211 -19.84 -16.18 9.05
N LEU A 212 -19.19 -15.43 9.92
CA LEU A 212 -19.35 -15.50 11.37
C LEU A 212 -20.26 -14.40 11.94
N GLY A 213 -21.02 -13.69 11.12
CA GLY A 213 -22.03 -12.74 11.54
C GLY A 213 -21.56 -11.29 11.68
N GLY A 214 -20.47 -10.92 11.02
CA GLY A 214 -20.11 -9.52 10.83
C GLY A 214 -21.20 -8.80 10.02
N GLU A 215 -21.60 -7.62 10.47
CA GLU A 215 -22.70 -6.84 9.88
C GLU A 215 -22.17 -5.93 8.77
N ILE A 216 -21.26 -5.02 9.07
CA ILE A 216 -20.57 -4.19 8.09
C ILE A 216 -19.13 -4.67 8.02
N VAL A 217 -18.77 -5.38 6.96
CA VAL A 217 -17.42 -5.90 6.77
C VAL A 217 -16.85 -5.35 5.48
N LEU A 218 -15.98 -4.35 5.61
CA LEU A 218 -15.31 -3.65 4.53
C LEU A 218 -13.79 -3.85 4.60
N GLY A 219 -13.10 -3.52 3.53
CA GLY A 219 -11.65 -3.44 3.49
C GLY A 219 -11.18 -2.05 3.06
N MET A 220 -9.89 -1.77 3.07
CA MET A 220 -9.34 -0.53 2.55
C MET A 220 -9.67 -0.32 1.07
N ASP A 221 -9.90 -1.40 0.33
CA ASP A 221 -10.38 -1.40 -1.06
C ASP A 221 -11.83 -0.93 -1.22
N ASP A 222 -12.59 -0.86 -0.14
CA ASP A 222 -13.97 -0.36 -0.15
C ASP A 222 -14.07 1.13 0.26
N ILE A 223 -12.96 1.78 0.66
CA ILE A 223 -12.94 3.18 1.11
C ILE A 223 -12.44 4.08 -0.03
N LEU A 224 -13.12 5.20 -0.30
CA LEU A 224 -12.86 6.11 -1.43
C LEU A 224 -12.88 5.40 -2.81
N THR A 225 -13.86 4.54 -3.02
CA THR A 225 -14.14 3.94 -4.32
C THR A 225 -14.86 4.87 -5.29
N ALA A 226 -15.36 5.98 -4.79
CA ALA A 226 -15.91 7.11 -5.54
C ALA A 226 -15.42 8.43 -4.91
N SER A 227 -15.57 9.55 -5.65
CA SER A 227 -15.19 10.86 -5.13
C SER A 227 -16.09 11.28 -3.97
N VAL A 228 -15.49 11.72 -2.87
CA VAL A 228 -16.16 12.28 -1.70
C VAL A 228 -15.73 13.72 -1.56
N ASN A 229 -16.69 14.66 -1.61
CA ASN A 229 -16.44 16.10 -1.53
C ASN A 229 -15.32 16.58 -2.48
N GLY A 230 -15.33 16.09 -3.72
CA GLY A 230 -14.35 16.47 -4.74
C GLY A 230 -12.97 15.80 -4.59
N SER A 231 -12.84 14.79 -3.74
CA SER A 231 -11.59 14.02 -3.60
C SER A 231 -11.22 13.25 -4.87
N GLY A 232 -9.96 12.85 -4.96
CA GLY A 232 -9.56 11.71 -5.74
C GLY A 232 -10.20 10.42 -5.22
N TYR A 233 -10.13 9.37 -6.02
CA TYR A 233 -10.64 8.04 -5.66
C TYR A 233 -9.97 6.95 -6.51
N ASN A 234 -10.17 5.69 -6.14
CA ASN A 234 -9.90 4.56 -7.01
C ASN A 234 -11.04 3.54 -6.89
N ALA A 235 -11.78 3.32 -8.00
CA ALA A 235 -12.99 2.49 -8.00
C ALA A 235 -12.72 1.00 -7.68
N LYS A 236 -11.50 0.52 -7.89
CA LYS A 236 -11.11 -0.89 -7.71
C LYS A 236 -10.29 -1.14 -6.46
N TYR A 237 -9.42 -0.20 -6.13
CA TYR A 237 -8.42 -0.38 -5.07
C TYR A 237 -8.68 0.51 -3.84
N GLY A 238 -9.61 1.47 -3.92
CA GLY A 238 -9.91 2.37 -2.82
C GLY A 238 -8.66 3.05 -2.27
N LEU A 239 -8.39 2.82 -0.98
CA LEU A 239 -7.20 3.33 -0.28
C LEU A 239 -5.96 2.44 -0.43
N LEU A 240 -6.06 1.27 -1.07
CA LEU A 240 -4.87 0.45 -1.30
C LEU A 240 -3.88 1.15 -2.21
N GLY A 241 -2.58 0.98 -1.93
CA GLY A 241 -1.51 1.65 -2.67
C GLY A 241 -1.43 3.16 -2.44
N SER A 242 -2.16 3.70 -1.46
CA SER A 242 -2.06 5.12 -1.09
C SER A 242 -0.83 5.39 -0.23
N ASN A 243 -0.33 6.62 -0.34
CA ASN A 243 0.86 7.06 0.38
C ASN A 243 0.65 8.45 0.97
N LYS A 244 1.26 8.70 2.13
CA LYS A 244 1.27 10.03 2.75
C LYS A 244 1.91 11.06 1.79
N SER A 245 1.19 12.14 1.52
CA SER A 245 1.68 13.28 0.77
C SER A 245 2.02 14.45 1.70
N THR A 246 1.13 14.75 2.65
CA THR A 246 1.34 15.68 3.76
C THR A 246 0.70 15.12 5.02
N ASP A 247 0.72 15.85 6.14
CA ASP A 247 0.07 15.42 7.38
C ASP A 247 -1.47 15.37 7.29
N GLU A 248 -2.06 15.95 6.25
CA GLU A 248 -3.51 16.01 6.02
C GLU A 248 -3.93 15.50 4.63
N LYS A 249 -3.00 14.94 3.85
CA LYS A 249 -3.28 14.56 2.46
C LYS A 249 -2.59 13.26 2.07
N VAL A 250 -3.33 12.39 1.41
CA VAL A 250 -2.82 11.15 0.81
C VAL A 250 -2.85 11.24 -0.71
N LYS A 251 -1.86 10.65 -1.34
CA LYS A 251 -1.87 10.34 -2.76
C LYS A 251 -2.44 8.94 -2.93
N LEU A 252 -3.47 8.82 -3.74
CA LEU A 252 -4.11 7.54 -4.04
C LEU A 252 -3.41 6.82 -5.19
N PHE A 253 -3.69 5.54 -5.36
CA PHE A 253 -3.29 4.79 -6.54
C PHE A 253 -3.95 5.40 -7.80
N PRO A 254 -3.31 5.37 -8.98
CA PRO A 254 -3.88 5.92 -10.21
C PRO A 254 -5.29 5.39 -10.50
N ARG A 255 -6.19 6.27 -10.95
CA ARG A 255 -7.57 5.89 -11.29
C ARG A 255 -7.62 4.95 -12.49
N ASP A 256 -7.00 5.39 -13.57
CA ASP A 256 -6.85 4.65 -14.82
C ASP A 256 -5.56 5.11 -15.51
N ALA A 257 -4.80 4.17 -16.03
CA ALA A 257 -3.60 4.46 -16.80
C ALA A 257 -3.43 3.55 -18.02
N GLN A 258 -4.48 2.81 -18.42
CA GLN A 258 -4.39 1.94 -19.59
C GLN A 258 -4.17 2.76 -20.87
N GLY A 259 -4.91 3.85 -21.05
CA GLY A 259 -4.68 4.76 -22.18
C GLY A 259 -3.31 5.42 -22.18
N LEU A 260 -2.72 5.66 -21.00
CA LEU A 260 -1.35 6.19 -20.87
C LEU A 260 -0.33 5.17 -21.41
N VAL A 261 -0.37 3.93 -20.95
CA VAL A 261 0.62 2.91 -21.39
C VAL A 261 0.53 2.63 -22.87
N GLU A 262 -0.69 2.53 -23.41
CA GLU A 262 -0.92 2.33 -24.85
C GLU A 262 -0.46 3.54 -25.68
N GLY A 263 -0.74 4.76 -25.21
CA GLY A 263 -0.32 6.00 -25.86
C GLY A 263 1.20 6.17 -25.90
N VAL A 264 1.88 5.85 -24.79
CA VAL A 264 3.35 5.88 -24.70
C VAL A 264 3.95 4.83 -25.65
N ALA A 265 3.47 3.60 -25.64
CA ALA A 265 3.96 2.53 -26.52
C ALA A 265 3.78 2.89 -27.99
N LYS A 266 2.61 3.41 -28.36
CA LYS A 266 2.33 3.88 -29.73
C LYS A 266 3.29 4.99 -30.16
N SER A 267 3.47 6.01 -29.31
CA SER A 267 4.35 7.13 -29.61
C SER A 267 5.81 6.72 -29.73
N LEU A 268 6.28 5.80 -28.88
CA LEU A 268 7.63 5.23 -28.98
C LEU A 268 7.80 4.44 -30.30
N LYS A 269 6.81 3.63 -30.69
CA LYS A 269 6.85 2.92 -31.97
C LYS A 269 6.96 3.87 -33.17
N GLU A 270 6.16 4.94 -33.18
CA GLU A 270 6.20 5.95 -34.26
C GLU A 270 7.55 6.65 -34.35
N LYS A 271 8.18 6.95 -33.19
CA LYS A 271 9.44 7.70 -33.16
C LYS A 271 10.70 6.83 -33.28
N THR A 272 10.64 5.56 -32.92
CA THR A 272 11.82 4.67 -32.89
C THR A 272 11.76 3.49 -33.85
N GLY A 273 10.57 3.17 -34.36
CA GLY A 273 10.31 1.98 -35.15
C GLY A 273 10.29 0.66 -34.32
N LYS A 274 10.45 0.74 -32.99
CA LYS A 274 10.56 -0.42 -32.10
C LYS A 274 9.26 -0.70 -31.39
N ASN A 275 8.96 -2.00 -31.17
CA ASN A 275 7.84 -2.42 -30.34
C ASN A 275 8.33 -2.50 -28.89
N ILE A 276 8.04 -1.46 -28.12
CA ILE A 276 8.43 -1.30 -26.73
C ILE A 276 7.19 -1.49 -25.88
N GLU A 277 7.29 -2.38 -24.89
CA GLU A 277 6.22 -2.60 -23.93
C GLU A 277 6.24 -1.54 -22.84
N VAL A 278 5.08 -1.21 -22.31
CA VAL A 278 4.94 -0.18 -21.27
C VAL A 278 4.07 -0.70 -20.14
N MET A 279 4.46 -0.40 -18.91
CA MET A 279 3.68 -0.74 -17.72
C MET A 279 3.72 0.38 -16.69
N VAL A 280 2.65 0.47 -15.90
CA VAL A 280 2.66 1.22 -14.63
C VAL A 280 2.89 0.22 -13.51
N TYR A 281 3.87 0.47 -12.68
CA TYR A 281 4.16 -0.38 -11.53
C TYR A 281 3.98 0.40 -10.22
N GLY A 282 3.47 -0.30 -9.20
CA GLY A 282 3.24 0.25 -7.88
C GLY A 282 4.03 -0.53 -6.85
N ASP A 283 5.29 -0.21 -6.75
CA ASP A 283 6.14 -0.64 -5.67
C ASP A 283 7.11 0.48 -5.34
N GLY A 284 7.57 0.53 -4.12
CA GLY A 284 8.48 1.56 -3.70
C GLY A 284 9.25 1.17 -2.43
N ALA A 285 10.43 1.71 -2.32
CA ALA A 285 11.14 1.77 -1.06
C ALA A 285 11.04 3.20 -0.52
N PHE A 286 10.61 3.34 0.72
CA PHE A 286 10.48 4.61 1.39
C PHE A 286 11.52 4.71 2.51
N LYS A 287 12.25 5.80 2.53
CA LYS A 287 13.18 6.04 3.62
C LYS A 287 12.44 6.60 4.84
N ASP A 288 12.41 5.86 5.92
CA ASP A 288 11.89 6.38 7.18
C ASP A 288 12.77 7.55 7.66
N PRO A 289 12.17 8.75 7.90
CA PRO A 289 12.94 9.94 8.21
C PRO A 289 13.62 9.91 9.58
N GLN A 290 13.09 9.11 10.53
CA GLN A 290 13.65 8.98 11.88
C GLN A 290 14.63 7.81 11.98
N GLY A 291 14.19 6.60 11.56
CA GLY A 291 15.01 5.40 11.64
C GLY A 291 16.12 5.35 10.59
N LYS A 292 16.07 6.20 9.58
CA LYS A 292 17.04 6.24 8.46
C LYS A 292 17.14 4.95 7.64
N ILE A 293 16.20 4.05 7.80
CA ILE A 293 16.08 2.79 7.06
C ILE A 293 15.15 2.91 5.86
N TRP A 294 15.24 1.95 4.97
CA TRP A 294 14.32 1.78 3.85
C TRP A 294 13.20 0.82 4.22
N GLU A 295 11.98 1.32 4.21
CA GLU A 295 10.77 0.50 4.27
C GLU A 295 10.43 0.03 2.86
N LEU A 296 10.38 -1.29 2.66
CA LEU A 296 9.92 -1.85 1.40
C LEU A 296 8.40 -1.76 1.32
N ALA A 297 7.91 -1.33 0.18
CA ALA A 297 6.49 -1.37 -0.13
C ALA A 297 6.05 -2.80 -0.47
N ASP A 298 4.72 -2.96 -0.59
CA ASP A 298 4.10 -4.21 -1.00
C ASP A 298 4.59 -4.72 -2.35
N PRO A 299 4.27 -5.98 -2.68
CA PRO A 299 4.64 -6.57 -3.95
C PRO A 299 4.20 -5.70 -5.12
N VAL A 300 5.02 -5.67 -6.14
CA VAL A 300 4.78 -4.93 -7.38
C VAL A 300 3.40 -5.24 -7.93
N VAL A 301 2.60 -4.20 -8.09
CA VAL A 301 1.30 -4.28 -8.71
C VAL A 301 1.35 -3.52 -10.03
N SER A 302 1.08 -4.22 -11.13
CA SER A 302 1.07 -3.65 -12.48
C SER A 302 -0.30 -3.87 -13.12
N PRO A 303 -1.32 -3.10 -12.70
CA PRO A 303 -2.67 -3.28 -13.22
C PRO A 303 -2.84 -2.72 -14.64
N PHE A 304 -1.91 -1.88 -15.09
CA PHE A 304 -1.93 -1.21 -16.39
C PHE A 304 -0.66 -1.55 -17.17
N HIS A 305 -0.82 -2.27 -18.26
CA HIS A 305 0.30 -2.68 -19.10
C HIS A 305 -0.14 -2.91 -20.55
N THR A 306 0.81 -2.87 -21.49
CA THR A 306 0.58 -3.24 -22.86
C THR A 306 0.42 -4.76 -23.03
N GLU A 307 -0.26 -5.17 -24.10
CA GLU A 307 -0.68 -6.58 -24.31
C GLU A 307 0.49 -7.57 -24.31
N GLY A 308 1.69 -7.15 -24.76
CA GLY A 308 2.87 -8.00 -24.79
C GLY A 308 3.40 -8.45 -23.41
N LEU A 309 2.94 -7.79 -22.33
CA LEU A 309 3.26 -8.17 -20.94
C LEU A 309 2.19 -9.04 -20.30
N LYS A 310 1.06 -9.26 -20.98
CA LYS A 310 -0.04 -10.05 -20.45
C LYS A 310 0.33 -11.53 -20.38
N GLY A 311 0.01 -12.17 -19.25
CA GLY A 311 0.25 -13.60 -19.08
C GLY A 311 1.73 -13.99 -18.95
N THR A 312 2.63 -13.03 -18.76
CA THR A 312 4.03 -13.31 -18.47
C THR A 312 4.12 -14.10 -17.17
N PRO A 313 4.95 -15.16 -17.07
CA PRO A 313 5.12 -15.91 -15.85
C PRO A 313 5.65 -14.99 -14.74
N ASN A 314 5.05 -15.10 -13.56
CA ASN A 314 5.45 -14.27 -12.41
C ASN A 314 6.85 -14.61 -11.91
N GLU A 315 7.35 -15.82 -12.23
CA GLU A 315 8.66 -16.28 -11.79
C GLU A 315 9.28 -17.21 -12.85
N LEU A 316 10.49 -16.86 -13.27
CA LEU A 316 11.36 -17.74 -14.07
C LEU A 316 12.56 -18.12 -13.20
N LYS A 317 12.69 -19.40 -12.90
CA LYS A 317 13.88 -19.89 -12.18
C LYS A 317 15.11 -19.78 -13.07
N LEU A 318 16.19 -19.23 -12.52
CA LEU A 318 17.47 -19.10 -13.23
C LEU A 318 17.95 -20.42 -13.83
N LYS A 319 17.69 -21.54 -13.14
CA LYS A 319 18.01 -22.87 -13.63
C LYS A 319 17.27 -23.17 -14.95
N TYR A 320 15.99 -22.86 -15.04
CA TYR A 320 15.21 -23.06 -16.27
C TYR A 320 15.77 -22.24 -17.43
N LEU A 321 16.19 -20.99 -17.18
CA LEU A 321 16.80 -20.13 -18.19
C LEU A 321 18.21 -20.62 -18.62
N ALA A 322 18.93 -21.28 -17.72
CA ALA A 322 20.23 -21.84 -18.03
C ALA A 322 20.14 -23.15 -18.84
N ASP A 323 19.07 -23.92 -18.66
CA ASP A 323 18.83 -25.22 -19.29
C ASP A 323 18.14 -25.08 -20.67
N ASN A 324 17.58 -23.92 -21.02
CA ASN A 324 16.84 -23.61 -22.26
C ASN A 324 17.31 -22.31 -22.89
#